data_d7cb1a3f2253cd29daf66238c344ebbe
#
_entry.id   d7cb1a3f2253cd29daf66238c344ebbe
#
_cell.length_a   1.000
_cell.length_b   1.000
_cell.length_c   1.000
_cell.angle_alpha   90.00
_cell.angle_beta   90.00
_cell.angle_gamma   90.00
#
_symmetry.space_group_name_H-M   'P 1'
#
loop_
_entity.id
_entity.type
_entity.pdbx_description
1 polymer ?
#
loop_
_entity_poly.entity_id
_entity_poly.type
_entity_poly.pdbx_seq_one_letter_code
_entity_poly.pdbx_strand_id
1 'polypeptide(L)'
;MTLMRSLIAAFAIFFLIPVLASSAWWALTERPSQWNRAIWTSAGTLPPADRERAAVYILAARTGGMKGAISLHSWIVLKRPGEARYERYDKVGWGQPVRRNHRDADGFWYSNEPFIVHAVEGQAAEALLPQFDAAIAAYPYAQAGGYHIWPGPNSNSFVAYVLDAVPDFGGRLPPHAVGRDFAPGWGRFGPT
;
A
#
# COMPACT_ATOMS: atom_id res chain seq x y z
N MET A 1 9.94 5.82 -41.78
CA MET A 1 10.85 4.95 -41.00
C MET A 1 11.49 5.64 -39.79
N THR A 2 11.83 6.93 -39.84
CA THR A 2 12.45 7.70 -38.72
C THR A 2 11.55 7.84 -37.52
N LEU A 3 10.28 8.23 -37.67
CA LEU A 3 9.34 8.42 -36.56
C LEU A 3 9.13 7.12 -35.75
N MET A 4 8.91 5.98 -36.40
CA MET A 4 8.76 4.67 -35.74
C MET A 4 10.00 4.30 -34.93
N ARG A 5 11.20 4.50 -35.46
CA ARG A 5 12.46 4.26 -34.75
C ARG A 5 12.59 5.15 -33.51
N SER A 6 12.22 6.44 -33.65
CA SER A 6 12.23 7.38 -32.51
C SER A 6 11.23 6.99 -31.43
N LEU A 7 10.03 6.53 -31.78
CA LEU A 7 9.02 6.05 -30.83
C LEU A 7 9.50 4.77 -30.09
N ILE A 8 10.09 3.83 -30.82
CA ILE A 8 10.67 2.62 -30.22
C ILE A 8 11.82 2.99 -29.27
N ALA A 9 12.71 3.88 -29.68
CA ALA A 9 13.81 4.34 -28.83
C ALA A 9 13.29 5.05 -27.58
N ALA A 10 12.32 5.94 -27.71
CA ALA A 10 11.69 6.62 -26.58
C ALA A 10 11.04 5.61 -25.62
N PHE A 11 10.28 4.65 -26.14
CA PHE A 11 9.70 3.58 -25.33
C PHE A 11 10.78 2.77 -24.58
N ALA A 12 11.85 2.37 -25.26
CA ALA A 12 12.95 1.65 -24.64
C ALA A 12 13.61 2.45 -23.52
N ILE A 13 13.92 3.73 -23.76
CA ILE A 13 14.61 4.59 -22.79
C ILE A 13 13.72 4.90 -21.58
N PHE A 14 12.45 5.25 -21.79
CA PHE A 14 11.60 5.74 -20.70
C PHE A 14 10.82 4.66 -19.98
N PHE A 15 10.66 3.48 -20.59
CA PHE A 15 9.87 2.39 -19.99
C PHE A 15 10.67 1.10 -19.81
N LEU A 16 11.29 0.59 -20.87
CA LEU A 16 11.92 -0.73 -20.82
C LEU A 16 13.21 -0.72 -20.00
N ILE A 17 14.12 0.22 -20.23
CA ILE A 17 15.39 0.31 -19.49
C ILE A 17 15.16 0.54 -17.99
N PRO A 18 14.32 1.48 -17.52
CA PRO A 18 14.07 1.66 -16.10
C PRO A 18 13.48 0.41 -15.42
N VAL A 19 12.56 -0.29 -16.08
CA VAL A 19 11.98 -1.53 -15.55
C VAL A 19 13.02 -2.63 -15.45
N LEU A 20 13.84 -2.82 -16.49
CA LEU A 20 14.92 -3.83 -16.49
C LEU A 20 15.99 -3.49 -15.44
N ALA A 21 16.40 -2.23 -15.34
CA ALA A 21 17.37 -1.78 -14.35
C ALA A 21 16.86 -1.99 -12.92
N SER A 22 15.61 -1.63 -12.64
CA SER A 22 14.96 -1.87 -11.34
C SER A 22 14.86 -3.36 -11.03
N SER A 23 14.49 -4.18 -12.02
CA SER A 23 14.36 -5.62 -11.85
C SER A 23 15.70 -6.28 -11.62
N ALA A 24 16.75 -5.85 -12.35
CA ALA A 24 18.11 -6.35 -12.17
C ALA A 24 18.67 -5.97 -10.79
N TRP A 25 18.54 -4.70 -10.40
CA TRP A 25 18.93 -4.27 -9.05
C TRP A 25 18.20 -5.07 -7.97
N TRP A 26 16.91 -5.27 -8.15
CA TRP A 26 16.11 -6.05 -7.21
C TRP A 26 16.55 -7.51 -7.12
N ALA A 27 16.83 -8.14 -8.24
CA ALA A 27 17.29 -9.54 -8.30
C ALA A 27 18.69 -9.74 -7.70
N LEU A 28 19.57 -8.75 -7.83
CA LEU A 28 20.94 -8.80 -7.32
C LEU A 28 21.05 -8.44 -5.83
N THR A 29 19.99 -7.87 -5.21
CA THR A 29 19.99 -7.55 -3.79
C THR A 29 19.55 -8.77 -2.99
N GLU A 30 20.34 -9.16 -1.99
CA GLU A 30 19.99 -10.27 -1.08
C GLU A 30 18.69 -10.00 -0.35
N ARG A 31 17.75 -10.94 -0.43
CA ARG A 31 16.43 -10.87 0.21
C ARG A 31 16.00 -12.27 0.63
N PRO A 32 15.16 -12.39 1.69
CA PRO A 32 14.55 -13.66 2.02
C PRO A 32 13.69 -14.17 0.86
N SER A 33 14.01 -15.36 0.36
CA SER A 33 13.26 -16.00 -0.72
C SER A 33 11.89 -16.53 -0.29
N GLN A 34 11.70 -16.72 1.02
CA GLN A 34 10.50 -17.31 1.61
C GLN A 34 9.90 -16.36 2.66
N TRP A 35 8.56 -16.30 2.69
CA TRP A 35 7.82 -15.46 3.63
C TRP A 35 8.12 -15.77 5.11
N ASN A 36 8.39 -17.04 5.43
CA ASN A 36 8.71 -17.50 6.80
C ASN A 36 10.11 -17.11 7.28
N ARG A 37 10.98 -16.65 6.38
CA ARG A 37 12.31 -16.11 6.69
C ARG A 37 12.33 -14.58 6.68
N ALA A 38 11.23 -13.96 6.27
CA ALA A 38 11.14 -12.52 6.21
C ALA A 38 10.94 -11.91 7.61
N ILE A 39 11.47 -10.72 7.80
CA ILE A 39 11.24 -9.89 8.98
C ILE A 39 9.86 -9.23 8.84
N TRP A 40 9.08 -9.24 9.93
CA TRP A 40 7.73 -8.70 10.00
C TRP A 40 7.51 -7.80 11.22
N THR A 41 8.48 -7.71 12.13
CA THR A 41 8.43 -6.91 13.34
C THR A 41 8.44 -5.42 13.02
N SER A 42 8.15 -4.56 14.00
CA SER A 42 8.25 -3.11 13.86
C SER A 42 9.62 -2.69 13.33
N ALA A 43 9.63 -1.74 12.41
CA ALA A 43 10.83 -1.11 11.86
C ALA A 43 11.22 0.18 12.62
N GLY A 44 10.40 0.64 13.57
CA GLY A 44 10.61 1.91 14.27
C GLY A 44 10.34 3.14 13.39
N THR A 45 9.57 2.97 12.32
CA THR A 45 9.22 4.07 11.38
C THR A 45 8.23 5.06 12.01
N LEU A 46 7.33 4.57 12.86
CA LEU A 46 6.38 5.42 13.58
C LEU A 46 6.95 5.89 14.91
N PRO A 47 6.62 7.10 15.36
CA PRO A 47 6.97 7.54 16.71
C PRO A 47 6.30 6.65 17.77
N PRO A 48 6.78 6.65 19.03
CA PRO A 48 6.06 6.02 20.13
C PRO A 48 4.62 6.53 20.20
N ALA A 49 3.66 5.60 20.42
CA ALA A 49 2.26 5.97 20.48
C ALA A 49 1.96 6.85 21.70
N ASP A 50 1.58 8.10 21.43
CA ASP A 50 1.13 9.05 22.45
C ASP A 50 -0.36 8.81 22.72
N ARG A 51 -0.74 8.61 23.98
CA ARG A 51 -2.14 8.36 24.37
C ARG A 51 -3.06 9.53 24.06
N GLU A 52 -2.57 10.74 24.24
CA GLU A 52 -3.36 11.97 24.11
C GLU A 52 -3.55 12.38 22.65
N ARG A 53 -2.73 11.87 21.74
CA ARG A 53 -2.65 12.38 20.38
C ARG A 53 -3.27 11.42 19.35
N ALA A 54 -4.22 11.93 18.59
CA ALA A 54 -4.72 11.24 17.41
C ALA A 54 -3.70 11.31 16.26
N ALA A 55 -3.67 10.30 15.42
CA ALA A 55 -2.90 10.32 14.17
C ALA A 55 -3.49 9.37 13.12
N VAL A 56 -3.32 9.74 11.86
CA VAL A 56 -3.58 8.91 10.69
C VAL A 56 -2.34 8.91 9.83
N TYR A 57 -1.81 7.71 9.54
CA TYR A 57 -0.68 7.53 8.66
C TYR A 57 -1.06 6.60 7.51
N ILE A 58 -0.55 6.91 6.33
CA ILE A 58 -0.47 5.95 5.24
C ILE A 58 0.98 5.52 5.13
N LEU A 59 1.22 4.22 5.25
CA LEU A 59 2.54 3.62 5.08
C LEU A 59 2.57 2.76 3.82
N ALA A 60 3.77 2.60 3.29
CA ALA A 60 4.04 1.69 2.19
C ALA A 60 5.43 1.07 2.34
N ALA A 61 5.58 -0.13 1.81
CA ALA A 61 6.87 -0.80 1.66
C ALA A 61 6.90 -1.53 0.33
N ARG A 62 8.09 -1.88 -0.17
CA ARG A 62 8.18 -2.74 -1.36
C ARG A 62 7.52 -4.09 -1.08
N THR A 63 6.75 -4.60 -2.04
CA THR A 63 6.08 -5.89 -1.88
C THR A 63 7.06 -7.06 -2.01
N GLY A 64 6.64 -8.25 -1.59
CA GLY A 64 7.50 -9.45 -1.65
C GLY A 64 7.70 -10.01 -3.05
N GLY A 65 8.78 -10.78 -3.22
CA GLY A 65 9.16 -11.42 -4.48
C GLY A 65 9.54 -10.42 -5.57
N MET A 66 9.60 -10.85 -6.82
CA MET A 66 10.00 -9.99 -7.96
C MET A 66 9.09 -8.78 -8.16
N LYS A 67 7.84 -8.83 -7.68
CA LYS A 67 6.92 -7.68 -7.73
C LYS A 67 7.46 -6.46 -6.98
N GLY A 68 8.26 -6.66 -5.95
CA GLY A 68 8.88 -5.58 -5.20
C GLY A 68 9.85 -4.71 -6.00
N ALA A 69 10.32 -5.18 -7.15
CA ALA A 69 11.12 -4.37 -8.07
C ALA A 69 10.38 -3.13 -8.56
N ILE A 70 9.06 -3.24 -8.75
CA ILE A 70 8.22 -2.21 -9.39
C ILE A 70 6.98 -1.82 -8.59
N SER A 71 6.67 -2.53 -7.49
CA SER A 71 5.42 -2.31 -6.77
C SER A 71 5.60 -2.20 -5.25
N LEU A 72 4.69 -1.46 -4.65
CA LEU A 72 4.53 -1.30 -3.22
C LEU A 72 3.32 -2.09 -2.70
N HIS A 73 3.35 -2.38 -1.41
CA HIS A 73 2.21 -2.73 -0.58
C HIS A 73 1.95 -1.55 0.35
N SER A 74 0.73 -1.03 0.37
CA SER A 74 0.36 0.08 1.26
C SER A 74 -0.70 -0.35 2.27
N TRP A 75 -0.75 0.38 3.40
CA TRP A 75 -1.70 0.16 4.48
C TRP A 75 -2.00 1.45 5.24
N ILE A 76 -3.07 1.41 6.03
CA ILE A 76 -3.55 2.53 6.85
C ILE A 76 -3.19 2.25 8.30
N VAL A 77 -2.73 3.26 9.01
CA VAL A 77 -2.49 3.21 10.45
C VAL A 77 -3.24 4.34 11.14
N LEU A 78 -4.07 3.97 12.10
CA LEU A 78 -4.85 4.91 12.91
C LEU A 78 -4.32 4.90 14.35
N LYS A 79 -4.29 6.06 14.97
CA LYS A 79 -4.05 6.24 16.39
C LYS A 79 -5.20 7.05 17.00
N ARG A 80 -5.88 6.47 17.96
CA ARG A 80 -7.00 7.11 18.63
C ARG A 80 -6.58 7.74 19.94
N PRO A 81 -7.16 8.88 20.34
CA PRO A 81 -7.01 9.40 21.68
C PRO A 81 -7.44 8.36 22.72
N GLY A 82 -6.74 8.28 23.84
CA GLY A 82 -6.97 7.30 24.91
C GLY A 82 -6.31 5.94 24.69
N GLU A 83 -6.06 5.54 23.46
CA GLU A 83 -5.46 4.24 23.12
C GLU A 83 -3.93 4.27 23.30
N ALA A 84 -3.35 3.13 23.73
CA ALA A 84 -1.91 3.00 23.91
C ALA A 84 -1.18 2.49 22.66
N ARG A 85 -1.90 2.12 21.63
CA ARG A 85 -1.34 1.45 20.44
C ARG A 85 -1.93 2.02 19.17
N TYR A 86 -1.18 1.87 18.10
CA TYR A 86 -1.64 2.07 16.74
C TYR A 86 -2.53 0.91 16.29
N GLU A 87 -3.47 1.20 15.41
CA GLU A 87 -4.28 0.22 14.69
C GLU A 87 -3.85 0.20 13.23
N ARG A 88 -3.55 -0.97 12.71
CA ARG A 88 -3.18 -1.17 11.32
C ARG A 88 -4.30 -1.85 10.55
N TYR A 89 -4.62 -1.32 9.38
CA TYR A 89 -5.56 -1.91 8.43
C TYR A 89 -4.87 -2.14 7.10
N ASP A 90 -4.84 -3.37 6.66
CA ASP A 90 -4.33 -3.70 5.33
C ASP A 90 -5.14 -4.79 4.62
N LYS A 91 -5.06 -4.78 3.29
CA LYS A 91 -5.68 -5.78 2.45
C LYS A 91 -4.65 -6.75 1.93
N VAL A 92 -4.92 -8.03 2.11
CA VAL A 92 -4.02 -9.14 1.73
C VAL A 92 -4.75 -10.17 0.86
N GLY A 93 -3.98 -11.00 0.14
CA GLY A 93 -4.52 -11.98 -0.79
C GLY A 93 -4.84 -13.35 -0.18
N TRP A 94 -4.91 -13.46 1.17
CA TRP A 94 -5.18 -14.74 1.85
C TRP A 94 -6.04 -14.53 3.10
N GLY A 95 -6.89 -15.50 3.39
CA GLY A 95 -7.86 -15.44 4.50
C GLY A 95 -8.86 -14.32 4.31
N GLN A 96 -9.22 -13.63 5.40
CA GLN A 96 -10.02 -12.39 5.30
C GLN A 96 -9.18 -11.30 4.65
N PRO A 97 -9.60 -10.75 3.51
CA PRO A 97 -8.75 -9.82 2.75
C PRO A 97 -8.39 -8.54 3.50
N VAL A 98 -9.36 -7.88 4.12
CA VAL A 98 -9.11 -6.70 4.96
C VAL A 98 -8.87 -7.16 6.39
N ARG A 99 -7.74 -6.82 6.94
CA ARG A 99 -7.30 -7.25 8.27
C ARG A 99 -6.98 -6.06 9.15
N ARG A 100 -7.31 -6.19 10.42
CA ARG A 100 -6.94 -5.26 11.48
C ARG A 100 -5.87 -5.90 12.37
N ASN A 101 -4.78 -5.19 12.62
CA ASN A 101 -3.72 -5.55 13.59
C ASN A 101 -3.11 -6.95 13.41
N HIS A 102 -3.04 -7.47 12.20
CA HIS A 102 -2.41 -8.78 11.97
C HIS A 102 -0.88 -8.71 11.87
N ARG A 103 -0.32 -7.49 11.86
CA ARG A 103 1.10 -7.16 11.90
C ARG A 103 1.31 -5.90 12.73
N ASP A 104 2.55 -5.64 13.16
CA ASP A 104 2.91 -4.39 13.79
C ASP A 104 2.56 -3.20 12.88
N ALA A 105 2.18 -2.07 13.47
CA ALA A 105 1.67 -0.92 12.73
C ALA A 105 2.64 -0.43 11.65
N ASP A 106 3.93 -0.41 11.96
CA ASP A 106 5.04 -0.07 11.07
C ASP A 106 5.94 -1.28 10.79
N GLY A 107 5.38 -2.49 10.84
CA GLY A 107 6.14 -3.71 10.61
C GLY A 107 6.73 -3.78 9.21
N PHE A 108 7.95 -4.32 9.12
CA PHE A 108 8.54 -4.67 7.84
C PHE A 108 7.55 -5.46 6.97
N TRP A 109 7.61 -5.27 5.67
CA TRP A 109 6.83 -6.06 4.70
C TRP A 109 7.77 -6.90 3.85
N TYR A 110 7.80 -8.21 4.10
CA TYR A 110 8.79 -9.12 3.49
C TYR A 110 10.22 -8.62 3.66
N SER A 111 10.60 -8.21 4.86
CA SER A 111 11.89 -7.59 5.20
C SER A 111 12.17 -6.24 4.51
N ASN A 112 11.21 -5.67 3.81
CA ASN A 112 11.36 -4.32 3.26
C ASN A 112 10.88 -3.32 4.31
N GLU A 113 11.71 -2.33 4.58
CA GLU A 113 11.42 -1.25 5.52
C GLU A 113 10.26 -0.39 5.00
N PRO A 114 9.26 -0.09 5.85
CA PRO A 114 8.19 0.82 5.49
C PRO A 114 8.63 2.27 5.53
N PHE A 115 7.92 3.10 4.79
CA PHE A 115 8.03 4.55 4.86
C PHE A 115 6.65 5.19 4.97
N ILE A 116 6.59 6.38 5.58
CA ILE A 116 5.36 7.16 5.67
C ILE A 116 5.13 7.86 4.32
N VAL A 117 4.00 7.57 3.70
CA VAL A 117 3.54 8.21 2.44
C VAL A 117 2.89 9.55 2.75
N HIS A 118 2.03 9.58 3.78
CA HIS A 118 1.35 10.78 4.25
C HIS A 118 0.96 10.62 5.71
N ALA A 119 0.88 11.73 6.43
CA ALA A 119 0.52 11.76 7.85
C ALA A 119 -0.30 12.99 8.19
N VAL A 120 -1.29 12.83 9.05
CA VAL A 120 -2.02 13.90 9.73
C VAL A 120 -2.08 13.54 11.22
N GLU A 121 -1.82 14.49 12.09
CA GLU A 121 -1.75 14.27 13.54
C GLU A 121 -2.54 15.32 14.32
N GLY A 122 -2.83 15.01 15.59
CA GLY A 122 -3.53 15.90 16.51
C GLY A 122 -5.00 16.09 16.16
N GLN A 123 -5.55 17.27 16.44
CA GLN A 123 -6.98 17.57 16.30
C GLN A 123 -7.50 17.34 14.85
N ALA A 124 -6.68 17.64 13.84
CA ALA A 124 -7.05 17.37 12.45
C ALA A 124 -7.22 15.88 12.20
N ALA A 125 -6.34 15.03 12.74
CA ALA A 125 -6.48 13.59 12.64
C ALA A 125 -7.72 13.08 13.37
N GLU A 126 -8.02 13.60 14.55
CA GLU A 126 -9.19 13.23 15.33
C GLU A 126 -10.49 13.44 14.57
N ALA A 127 -10.62 14.56 13.85
CA ALA A 127 -11.76 14.84 12.99
C ALA A 127 -11.90 13.89 11.79
N LEU A 128 -10.78 13.30 11.34
CA LEU A 128 -10.74 12.36 10.21
C LEU A 128 -11.04 10.90 10.61
N LEU A 129 -10.75 10.50 11.86
CA LEU A 129 -10.89 9.12 12.31
C LEU A 129 -12.27 8.49 11.98
N PRO A 130 -13.42 9.16 12.25
CA PRO A 130 -14.74 8.60 11.92
C PRO A 130 -14.94 8.39 10.41
N GLN A 131 -14.35 9.27 9.58
CA GLN A 131 -14.43 9.17 8.12
C GLN A 131 -13.60 7.97 7.61
N PHE A 132 -12.40 7.76 8.17
CA PHE A 132 -11.60 6.56 7.89
C PHE A 132 -12.32 5.28 8.28
N ASP A 133 -12.95 5.24 9.47
CA ASP A 133 -13.73 4.07 9.91
C ASP A 133 -14.88 3.76 8.95
N ALA A 134 -15.63 4.77 8.56
CA ALA A 134 -16.75 4.62 7.63
C ALA A 134 -16.26 4.14 6.25
N ALA A 135 -15.16 4.72 5.74
CA ALA A 135 -14.60 4.34 4.45
C ALA A 135 -14.03 2.91 4.45
N ILE A 136 -13.34 2.51 5.52
CA ILE A 136 -12.83 1.13 5.68
C ILE A 136 -13.99 0.14 5.75
N ALA A 137 -15.04 0.43 6.51
CA ALA A 137 -16.21 -0.42 6.64
C ALA A 137 -17.00 -0.56 5.33
N ALA A 138 -17.06 0.52 4.54
CA ALA A 138 -17.77 0.55 3.26
C ALA A 138 -16.99 -0.06 2.09
N TYR A 139 -15.74 -0.55 2.30
CA TYR A 139 -14.94 -1.08 1.22
C TYR A 139 -15.58 -2.31 0.54
N PRO A 140 -15.91 -2.24 -0.77
CA PRO A 140 -16.76 -3.25 -1.41
C PRO A 140 -16.10 -4.60 -1.66
N TYR A 141 -14.75 -4.68 -1.58
CA TYR A 141 -13.99 -5.91 -1.85
C TYR A 141 -13.36 -6.49 -0.57
N ALA A 142 -14.08 -6.40 0.55
CA ALA A 142 -13.60 -6.90 1.86
C ALA A 142 -13.80 -8.41 2.05
N GLN A 143 -14.60 -9.07 1.19
CA GLN A 143 -14.90 -10.50 1.28
C GLN A 143 -13.76 -11.39 0.76
N ALA A 144 -13.78 -12.66 1.16
CA ALA A 144 -12.85 -13.67 0.65
C ALA A 144 -12.96 -13.78 -0.89
N GLY A 145 -11.83 -13.95 -1.56
CA GLY A 145 -11.73 -13.91 -3.03
C GLY A 145 -11.69 -12.51 -3.64
N GLY A 146 -11.95 -11.46 -2.87
CA GLY A 146 -11.90 -10.07 -3.33
C GLY A 146 -10.48 -9.49 -3.41
N TYR A 147 -9.48 -10.27 -3.84
CA TYR A 147 -8.10 -9.80 -4.01
C TYR A 147 -7.51 -10.26 -5.34
N HIS A 148 -7.11 -9.33 -6.16
CA HIS A 148 -6.41 -9.58 -7.42
C HIS A 148 -5.14 -8.73 -7.48
N ILE A 149 -3.99 -9.36 -7.76
CA ILE A 149 -2.69 -8.67 -7.83
C ILE A 149 -2.73 -7.57 -8.90
N TRP A 150 -3.31 -7.86 -10.06
CA TRP A 150 -3.44 -6.97 -11.21
C TRP A 150 -4.77 -7.24 -11.94
N PRO A 151 -5.49 -6.22 -12.36
CA PRO A 151 -5.29 -4.77 -12.12
C PRO A 151 -5.67 -4.33 -10.70
N GLY A 152 -6.19 -5.18 -9.88
CA GLY A 152 -6.76 -5.00 -8.56
C GLY A 152 -8.14 -5.70 -8.48
N PRO A 153 -8.85 -5.60 -7.36
CA PRO A 153 -8.51 -4.82 -6.17
C PRO A 153 -7.44 -5.50 -5.31
N ASN A 154 -6.42 -4.76 -4.93
CA ASN A 154 -5.32 -5.19 -4.06
C ASN A 154 -5.14 -4.25 -2.85
N SER A 155 -3.99 -4.31 -2.15
CA SER A 155 -3.73 -3.44 -1.00
C SER A 155 -3.74 -1.95 -1.37
N ASN A 156 -3.17 -1.60 -2.51
CA ASN A 156 -3.11 -0.21 -2.97
C ASN A 156 -4.49 0.30 -3.40
N SER A 157 -5.31 -0.56 -4.03
CA SER A 157 -6.71 -0.22 -4.37
C SER A 157 -7.55 0.02 -3.12
N PHE A 158 -7.30 -0.73 -2.03
CA PHE A 158 -7.98 -0.54 -0.75
C PHE A 158 -7.64 0.82 -0.15
N VAL A 159 -6.33 1.14 -0.06
CA VAL A 159 -5.90 2.43 0.49
C VAL A 159 -6.39 3.58 -0.39
N ALA A 160 -6.28 3.47 -1.73
CA ALA A 160 -6.76 4.50 -2.64
C ALA A 160 -8.26 4.76 -2.48
N TYR A 161 -9.08 3.69 -2.38
CA TYR A 161 -10.52 3.82 -2.13
C TYR A 161 -10.83 4.61 -0.86
N VAL A 162 -10.10 4.32 0.24
CA VAL A 162 -10.29 5.02 1.51
C VAL A 162 -9.85 6.49 1.38
N LEU A 163 -8.74 6.76 0.70
CA LEU A 163 -8.26 8.13 0.47
C LEU A 163 -9.22 8.95 -0.38
N ASP A 164 -9.83 8.35 -1.41
CA ASP A 164 -10.83 9.00 -2.25
C ASP A 164 -12.13 9.31 -1.47
N ALA A 165 -12.47 8.46 -0.50
CA ALA A 165 -13.63 8.67 0.39
C ALA A 165 -13.36 9.72 1.50
N VAL A 166 -12.08 10.05 1.77
CA VAL A 166 -11.66 11.01 2.81
C VAL A 166 -10.74 12.07 2.20
N PRO A 167 -11.26 12.94 1.29
CA PRO A 167 -10.43 13.89 0.54
C PRO A 167 -9.72 14.92 1.42
N ASP A 168 -10.29 15.27 2.57
CA ASP A 168 -9.71 16.22 3.52
C ASP A 168 -8.40 15.73 4.15
N PHE A 169 -8.11 14.44 4.06
CA PHE A 169 -6.83 13.90 4.48
C PHE A 169 -5.67 14.38 3.58
N GLY A 170 -5.92 14.65 2.30
CA GLY A 170 -4.96 15.22 1.34
C GLY A 170 -3.86 14.26 0.88
N GLY A 171 -3.83 13.02 1.36
CA GLY A 171 -2.82 12.02 0.99
C GLY A 171 -3.09 11.35 -0.35
N ARG A 172 -2.02 10.98 -1.07
CA ARG A 172 -2.09 10.19 -2.30
C ARG A 172 -1.02 9.13 -2.33
N LEU A 173 -1.36 7.97 -2.88
CA LEU A 173 -0.38 6.91 -3.08
C LEU A 173 0.61 7.25 -4.21
N PRO A 174 1.90 6.87 -4.07
CA PRO A 174 2.90 7.12 -5.08
C PRO A 174 2.67 6.26 -6.35
N PRO A 175 3.30 6.63 -7.48
CA PRO A 175 3.15 5.91 -8.76
C PRO A 175 3.42 4.41 -8.70
N HIS A 176 4.34 3.97 -7.83
CA HIS A 176 4.70 2.57 -7.65
C HIS A 176 3.65 1.74 -6.87
N ALA A 177 2.63 2.37 -6.32
CA ALA A 177 1.51 1.67 -5.69
C ALA A 177 0.59 1.10 -6.78
N VAL A 178 1.04 0.05 -7.45
CA VAL A 178 0.34 -0.60 -8.57
C VAL A 178 -1.04 -1.09 -8.13
N GLY A 179 -2.07 -0.71 -8.87
CA GLY A 179 -3.48 -0.97 -8.54
C GLY A 179 -4.18 0.16 -7.76
N ARG A 180 -3.49 1.27 -7.45
CA ARG A 180 -4.10 2.46 -6.83
C ARG A 180 -5.18 3.09 -7.72
N ASP A 181 -5.02 2.99 -9.03
CA ASP A 181 -5.96 3.55 -10.01
C ASP A 181 -7.07 2.56 -10.40
N PHE A 182 -7.25 1.48 -9.63
CA PHE A 182 -8.31 0.51 -9.84
C PHE A 182 -9.67 1.16 -9.66
N ALA A 183 -10.46 1.22 -10.74
CA ALA A 183 -11.82 1.75 -10.73
C ALA A 183 -12.86 0.62 -10.76
N PRO A 184 -14.03 0.79 -10.11
CA PRO A 184 -15.18 -0.09 -10.30
C PRO A 184 -15.55 -0.15 -11.78
N GLY A 185 -15.56 -1.32 -12.36
CA GLY A 185 -15.82 -1.52 -13.80
C GLY A 185 -14.63 -2.07 -14.58
N TRP A 186 -13.40 -1.94 -14.11
CA TRP A 186 -12.27 -2.69 -14.66
C TRP A 186 -12.42 -4.19 -14.45
N GLY A 187 -13.20 -4.61 -13.44
CA GLY A 187 -13.58 -6.00 -13.20
C GLY A 187 -14.48 -6.64 -14.27
N ARG A 188 -14.97 -5.87 -15.24
CA ARG A 188 -15.69 -6.45 -16.40
C ARG A 188 -14.78 -7.20 -17.37
N PHE A 189 -13.48 -7.09 -17.21
CA PHE A 189 -12.46 -7.79 -18.00
C PHE A 189 -11.71 -8.86 -17.19
N GLY A 190 -12.05 -9.04 -15.90
CA GLY A 190 -11.57 -10.15 -15.10
C GLY A 190 -12.44 -11.39 -15.27
N PRO A 191 -11.91 -12.60 -15.02
CA PRO A 191 -12.73 -13.81 -15.03
C PRO A 191 -13.85 -13.66 -14.02
N THR A 192 -15.07 -13.92 -14.47
CA THR A 192 -16.31 -14.03 -13.67
C THR A 192 -16.18 -15.18 -12.68
#